data_8ffcafc72589f8e971b4f564bc88f335
#
_entry.id   8ffcafc72589f8e971b4f564bc88f335
#
_cell.length_a   1.000
_cell.length_b   1.000
_cell.length_c   1.000
_cell.angle_alpha   90.00
_cell.angle_beta   90.00
_cell.angle_gamma   90.00
#
_symmetry.space_group_name_H-M   'P 1'
#
loop_
_entity.id
_entity.type
_entity.pdbx_description
1 polymer ?
#
loop_
_entity_poly.entity_id
_entity_poly.type
_entity_poly.pdbx_seq_one_letter_code
_entity_poly.pdbx_strand_id
1 'polypeptide(L)'
;MILALFCIFLVSAFFAIFEDKLSSFKWVIYALVGVCLVLLAGFRPVGIDNDSINYELYFFKYDNPLFENTVEPSFRFISGFLYKNFKDVHSIFIVYALFGVSLKLIAFRKLTQHTYLALSIYICTYYILHELTQIRIGISSGLLLLAIVEICNERRKNACGLFLIALLFHYSSIMLFPILFMSNKDFSFKEKYFWSGLVIAGYGFYFLHIGLATLPIPYIADKLQTYEELKQEGFIDEVNVFNIVFLVKIVIFYYIMYFYDIIKKQNNYLSLMMKMESISLFSFTALSTLPVLSFRVSELFGIVEIILYTNILYTIRPNLFGKIISLTIGFILMFIAIYYNKLIQL
;
A
#
# COMPACT_ATOMS: atom_id res chain seq x y z
N MET A 1 5.42 10.16 -19.10
CA MET A 1 5.32 9.80 -17.68
C MET A 1 6.06 8.51 -17.33
N ILE A 2 5.81 7.40 -18.00
CA ILE A 2 6.41 6.09 -17.71
C ILE A 2 7.94 6.13 -17.80
N LEU A 3 8.51 6.75 -18.86
CA LEU A 3 9.97 6.90 -18.98
C LEU A 3 10.56 7.65 -17.76
N ALA A 4 9.91 8.72 -17.30
CA ALA A 4 10.35 9.47 -16.11
C ALA A 4 10.31 8.58 -14.86
N LEU A 5 9.27 7.75 -14.69
CA LEU A 5 9.17 6.78 -13.60
C LEU A 5 10.33 5.78 -13.61
N PHE A 6 10.65 5.22 -14.79
CA PHE A 6 11.82 4.33 -14.96
C PHE A 6 13.14 5.03 -14.63
N CYS A 7 13.32 6.27 -15.07
CA CYS A 7 14.53 7.04 -14.75
C CYS A 7 14.65 7.29 -13.24
N ILE A 8 13.57 7.67 -12.57
CA ILE A 8 13.56 7.89 -11.11
C ILE A 8 13.84 6.58 -10.37
N PHE A 9 13.26 5.46 -10.83
CA PHE A 9 13.58 4.14 -10.29
C PHE A 9 15.06 3.79 -10.44
N LEU A 10 15.65 3.95 -11.62
CA LEU A 10 17.07 3.65 -11.87
C LEU A 10 18.00 4.49 -11.00
N VAL A 11 17.70 5.78 -10.85
CA VAL A 11 18.44 6.67 -9.93
C VAL A 11 18.33 6.19 -8.49
N SER A 12 17.11 5.87 -8.03
CA SER A 12 16.89 5.36 -6.67
C SER A 12 17.60 4.01 -6.45
N ALA A 13 17.52 3.09 -7.43
CA ALA A 13 18.19 1.78 -7.38
C ALA A 13 19.71 1.90 -7.35
N PHE A 14 20.28 2.83 -8.12
CA PHE A 14 21.71 3.12 -8.05
C PHE A 14 22.11 3.55 -6.64
N PHE A 15 21.39 4.50 -6.04
CA PHE A 15 21.67 4.91 -4.67
C PHE A 15 21.41 3.80 -3.64
N ALA A 16 20.44 2.91 -3.85
CA ALA A 16 20.19 1.74 -2.99
C ALA A 16 21.40 0.78 -2.95
N ILE A 17 22.04 0.55 -4.10
CA ILE A 17 23.23 -0.31 -4.19
C ILE A 17 24.40 0.29 -3.38
N PHE A 18 24.61 1.60 -3.49
CA PHE A 18 25.73 2.30 -2.88
C PHE A 18 25.39 3.00 -1.56
N GLU A 19 24.22 2.77 -0.98
CA GLU A 19 23.72 3.49 0.20
C GLU A 19 24.68 3.46 1.39
N ASP A 20 25.37 2.34 1.59
CA ASP A 20 26.31 2.14 2.70
C ASP A 20 27.59 3.01 2.56
N LYS A 21 27.87 3.52 1.34
CA LYS A 21 29.04 4.36 1.03
C LYS A 21 28.69 5.84 0.95
N LEU A 22 27.41 6.20 1.02
CA LEU A 22 26.96 7.58 0.88
C LEU A 22 27.17 8.38 2.16
N SER A 23 27.66 9.61 2.01
CA SER A 23 27.79 10.59 3.08
C SER A 23 26.44 11.22 3.48
N SER A 24 26.47 12.24 4.34
CA SER A 24 25.27 13.00 4.76
C SER A 24 24.49 13.60 3.58
N PHE A 25 25.14 13.82 2.44
CA PHE A 25 24.53 14.32 1.21
C PHE A 25 23.43 13.39 0.66
N LYS A 26 23.41 12.12 1.06
CA LYS A 26 22.34 11.17 0.70
C LYS A 26 20.93 11.71 1.00
N TRP A 27 20.76 12.46 2.08
CA TRP A 27 19.43 12.96 2.46
C TRP A 27 18.92 14.06 1.55
N VAL A 28 19.82 14.87 0.97
CA VAL A 28 19.45 15.87 -0.05
C VAL A 28 18.96 15.17 -1.31
N ILE A 29 19.69 14.17 -1.79
CA ILE A 29 19.28 13.38 -2.96
C ILE A 29 17.97 12.65 -2.68
N TYR A 30 17.80 12.08 -1.49
CA TYR A 30 16.57 11.41 -1.08
C TYR A 30 15.36 12.34 -1.14
N ALA A 31 15.52 13.57 -0.64
CA ALA A 31 14.49 14.60 -0.72
C ALA A 31 14.20 15.03 -2.18
N LEU A 32 15.26 15.19 -3.01
CA LEU A 32 15.09 15.53 -4.43
C LEU A 32 14.34 14.45 -5.20
N VAL A 33 14.65 13.18 -4.97
CA VAL A 33 13.86 12.06 -5.55
C VAL A 33 12.41 12.15 -5.10
N GLY A 34 12.16 12.45 -3.82
CA GLY A 34 10.81 12.68 -3.31
C GLY A 34 10.08 13.83 -4.04
N VAL A 35 10.76 14.96 -4.26
CA VAL A 35 10.20 16.08 -5.03
C VAL A 35 9.88 15.65 -6.47
N CYS A 36 10.77 14.92 -7.14
CA CYS A 36 10.51 14.40 -8.48
C CYS A 36 9.26 13.50 -8.52
N LEU A 37 9.07 12.62 -7.50
CA LEU A 37 7.88 11.78 -7.38
C LEU A 37 6.61 12.62 -7.17
N VAL A 38 6.66 13.65 -6.31
CA VAL A 38 5.53 14.57 -6.10
C VAL A 38 5.15 15.28 -7.40
N LEU A 39 6.13 15.79 -8.13
CA LEU A 39 5.88 16.47 -9.41
C LEU A 39 5.32 15.50 -10.45
N LEU A 40 5.87 14.29 -10.54
CA LEU A 40 5.38 13.26 -11.48
C LEU A 40 3.92 12.87 -11.21
N ALA A 41 3.54 12.71 -9.94
CA ALA A 41 2.16 12.40 -9.58
C ALA A 41 1.24 13.63 -9.69
N GLY A 42 1.73 14.82 -9.32
CA GLY A 42 0.95 16.06 -9.31
C GLY A 42 0.59 16.55 -10.71
N PHE A 43 1.51 16.42 -11.67
CA PHE A 43 1.31 16.88 -13.05
C PHE A 43 0.94 15.76 -14.02
N ARG A 44 0.46 14.61 -13.51
CA ARG A 44 0.00 13.54 -14.39
C ARG A 44 -1.25 13.98 -15.17
N PRO A 45 -1.39 13.58 -16.43
CA PRO A 45 -2.60 13.84 -17.20
C PRO A 45 -3.84 13.17 -16.57
N VAL A 46 -4.98 13.86 -16.59
CA VAL A 46 -6.27 13.26 -16.21
C VAL A 46 -6.64 12.19 -17.23
N GLY A 47 -7.18 11.06 -16.78
CA GLY A 47 -7.54 9.92 -17.63
C GLY A 47 -6.41 8.94 -17.89
N ILE A 48 -5.19 9.20 -17.37
CA ILE A 48 -4.08 8.24 -17.51
C ILE A 48 -4.22 7.03 -16.58
N ASP A 49 -5.00 7.16 -15.54
CA ASP A 49 -5.34 6.15 -14.55
C ASP A 49 -6.87 6.04 -14.38
N ASN A 50 -7.33 4.97 -13.73
CA ASN A 50 -8.76 4.68 -13.62
C ASN A 50 -9.54 5.66 -12.72
N ASP A 51 -8.85 6.37 -11.81
CA ASP A 51 -9.50 7.18 -10.77
C ASP A 51 -9.43 8.69 -11.03
N SER A 52 -8.49 9.16 -11.85
CA SER A 52 -8.22 10.60 -12.02
C SER A 52 -9.41 11.38 -12.59
N ILE A 53 -10.19 10.77 -13.48
CA ILE A 53 -11.43 11.38 -14.03
C ILE A 53 -12.45 11.60 -12.91
N ASN A 54 -12.60 10.64 -12.01
CA ASN A 54 -13.49 10.77 -10.86
C ASN A 54 -13.00 11.85 -9.89
N TYR A 55 -11.68 11.95 -9.65
CA TYR A 55 -11.11 13.00 -8.81
C TYR A 55 -11.31 14.38 -9.43
N GLU A 56 -11.17 14.52 -10.74
CA GLU A 56 -11.47 15.76 -11.44
C GLU A 56 -12.95 16.16 -11.26
N LEU A 57 -13.88 15.22 -11.47
CA LEU A 57 -15.30 15.43 -11.25
C LEU A 57 -15.61 15.89 -9.82
N TYR A 58 -15.03 15.21 -8.81
CA TYR A 58 -15.22 15.55 -7.39
C TYR A 58 -14.57 16.87 -7.03
N PHE A 59 -13.45 17.23 -7.66
CA PHE A 59 -12.78 18.50 -7.45
C PHE A 59 -13.63 19.68 -7.94
N PHE A 60 -14.16 19.60 -9.16
CA PHE A 60 -14.98 20.67 -9.73
C PHE A 60 -16.38 20.74 -9.11
N LYS A 61 -16.88 19.64 -8.56
CA LYS A 61 -18.21 19.56 -7.93
C LYS A 61 -18.11 19.27 -6.42
N TYR A 62 -17.11 19.83 -5.76
CA TYR A 62 -16.80 19.56 -4.35
C TYR A 62 -17.94 19.89 -3.37
N ASP A 63 -18.84 20.83 -3.73
CA ASP A 63 -19.99 21.28 -2.94
C ASP A 63 -21.32 20.58 -3.31
N ASN A 64 -21.30 19.66 -4.30
CA ASN A 64 -22.51 18.95 -4.73
C ASN A 64 -22.97 17.96 -3.64
N PRO A 65 -24.24 18.08 -3.15
CA PRO A 65 -24.78 17.17 -2.13
C PRO A 65 -24.78 15.71 -2.53
N LEU A 66 -24.86 15.39 -3.83
CA LEU A 66 -24.85 14.00 -4.34
C LEU A 66 -23.53 13.26 -4.01
N PHE A 67 -22.45 13.99 -3.81
CA PHE A 67 -21.14 13.40 -3.47
C PHE A 67 -20.83 13.45 -1.97
N GLU A 68 -21.75 13.92 -1.14
CA GLU A 68 -21.52 14.09 0.30
C GLU A 68 -21.17 12.78 1.01
N ASN A 69 -21.81 11.69 0.62
CA ASN A 69 -21.61 10.36 1.20
C ASN A 69 -20.59 9.49 0.44
N THR A 70 -20.11 9.95 -0.73
CA THR A 70 -19.20 9.18 -1.58
C THR A 70 -17.75 9.60 -1.44
N VAL A 71 -17.51 10.82 -0.95
CA VAL A 71 -16.16 11.40 -0.86
C VAL A 71 -15.89 11.85 0.58
N GLU A 72 -14.71 11.52 1.08
CA GLU A 72 -14.31 11.86 2.45
C GLU A 72 -14.27 13.38 2.69
N PRO A 73 -14.58 13.83 3.93
CA PRO A 73 -14.63 15.25 4.28
C PRO A 73 -13.34 16.01 3.99
N SER A 74 -12.18 15.37 4.17
CA SER A 74 -10.88 15.99 3.87
C SER A 74 -10.74 16.33 2.39
N PHE A 75 -11.18 15.42 1.49
CA PHE A 75 -11.10 15.66 0.06
C PHE A 75 -12.01 16.84 -0.34
N ARG A 76 -13.24 16.89 0.15
CA ARG A 76 -14.16 18.00 -0.12
C ARG A 76 -13.62 19.33 0.38
N PHE A 77 -13.11 19.37 1.61
CA PHE A 77 -12.55 20.58 2.21
C PHE A 77 -11.33 21.11 1.42
N ILE A 78 -10.38 20.21 1.14
CA ILE A 78 -9.15 20.56 0.39
C ILE A 78 -9.51 20.98 -1.05
N SER A 79 -10.41 20.25 -1.72
CA SER A 79 -10.90 20.60 -3.07
C SER A 79 -11.54 21.97 -3.08
N GLY A 80 -12.41 22.29 -2.12
CA GLY A 80 -13.05 23.58 -2.03
C GLY A 80 -12.07 24.74 -1.85
N PHE A 81 -11.06 24.55 -0.99
CA PHE A 81 -10.01 25.53 -0.79
C PHE A 81 -9.16 25.72 -2.06
N LEU A 82 -8.73 24.63 -2.70
CA LEU A 82 -7.88 24.68 -3.89
C LEU A 82 -8.64 25.19 -5.11
N TYR A 83 -9.90 24.79 -5.29
CA TYR A 83 -10.73 25.28 -6.39
C TYR A 83 -10.94 26.78 -6.34
N LYS A 84 -11.21 27.35 -5.16
CA LYS A 84 -11.38 28.80 -4.99
C LYS A 84 -10.12 29.61 -5.34
N ASN A 85 -8.92 29.04 -5.14
CA ASN A 85 -7.66 29.74 -5.34
C ASN A 85 -7.01 29.45 -6.70
N PHE A 86 -7.06 28.23 -7.20
CA PHE A 86 -6.30 27.79 -8.37
C PHE A 86 -7.18 27.37 -9.55
N LYS A 87 -8.37 26.83 -9.32
CA LYS A 87 -9.31 26.31 -10.35
C LYS A 87 -8.69 25.26 -11.27
N ASP A 88 -7.66 24.55 -10.81
CA ASP A 88 -6.93 23.52 -11.54
C ASP A 88 -6.86 22.25 -10.71
N VAL A 89 -7.29 21.12 -11.29
CA VAL A 89 -7.31 19.82 -10.63
C VAL A 89 -5.92 19.33 -10.24
N HIS A 90 -4.87 19.72 -10.96
CA HIS A 90 -3.50 19.34 -10.60
C HIS A 90 -3.11 19.85 -9.21
N SER A 91 -3.73 20.92 -8.73
CA SER A 91 -3.50 21.43 -7.37
C SER A 91 -3.80 20.38 -6.29
N ILE A 92 -4.90 19.60 -6.43
CA ILE A 92 -5.22 18.56 -5.46
C ILE A 92 -4.30 17.35 -5.63
N PHE A 93 -3.93 16.99 -6.87
CA PHE A 93 -2.96 15.90 -7.10
C PHE A 93 -1.61 16.21 -6.46
N ILE A 94 -1.12 17.46 -6.61
CA ILE A 94 0.14 17.90 -5.99
C ILE A 94 0.05 17.82 -4.45
N VAL A 95 -1.04 18.31 -3.86
CA VAL A 95 -1.21 18.32 -2.40
C VAL A 95 -1.25 16.88 -1.87
N TYR A 96 -2.04 16.00 -2.49
CA TYR A 96 -2.12 14.61 -2.06
C TYR A 96 -0.81 13.84 -2.26
N ALA A 97 -0.13 14.05 -3.39
CA ALA A 97 1.19 13.48 -3.63
C ALA A 97 2.24 13.99 -2.63
N LEU A 98 2.22 15.30 -2.32
CA LEU A 98 3.13 15.89 -1.34
C LEU A 98 2.99 15.22 0.02
N PHE A 99 1.77 15.05 0.52
CA PHE A 99 1.54 14.36 1.79
C PHE A 99 1.83 12.87 1.70
N GLY A 100 1.30 12.16 0.69
CA GLY A 100 1.45 10.72 0.54
C GLY A 100 2.92 10.30 0.42
N VAL A 101 3.67 10.94 -0.48
CA VAL A 101 5.12 10.68 -0.65
C VAL A 101 5.89 11.05 0.61
N SER A 102 5.69 12.25 1.17
CA SER A 102 6.46 12.72 2.34
C SER A 102 6.27 11.82 3.55
N LEU A 103 5.04 11.40 3.85
CA LEU A 103 4.73 10.48 4.96
C LEU A 103 5.46 9.14 4.78
N LYS A 104 5.48 8.58 3.57
CA LYS A 104 6.19 7.33 3.27
C LYS A 104 7.70 7.49 3.36
N LEU A 105 8.25 8.58 2.83
CA LEU A 105 9.69 8.86 2.95
C LEU A 105 10.13 8.98 4.42
N ILE A 106 9.33 9.62 5.27
CA ILE A 106 9.58 9.70 6.71
C ILE A 106 9.47 8.32 7.36
N ALA A 107 8.46 7.54 6.98
CA ALA A 107 8.24 6.18 7.52
C ALA A 107 9.41 5.25 7.16
N PHE A 108 9.91 5.26 5.92
CA PHE A 108 11.02 4.40 5.51
C PHE A 108 12.29 4.68 6.32
N ARG A 109 12.58 5.95 6.61
CA ARG A 109 13.72 6.33 7.47
C ARG A 109 13.61 5.79 8.90
N LYS A 110 12.39 5.49 9.37
CA LYS A 110 12.16 4.93 10.72
C LYS A 110 12.10 3.40 10.70
N LEU A 111 11.59 2.80 9.63
CA LEU A 111 11.31 1.38 9.55
C LEU A 111 12.46 0.52 9.03
N THR A 112 13.42 1.12 8.31
CA THR A 112 14.57 0.39 7.76
C THR A 112 15.84 1.26 7.73
N GLN A 113 17.00 0.61 7.77
CA GLN A 113 18.31 1.27 7.56
C GLN A 113 18.60 1.46 6.06
N HIS A 114 17.94 0.72 5.17
CA HIS A 114 18.12 0.75 3.72
C HIS A 114 17.00 1.56 3.04
N THR A 115 17.04 2.87 3.27
CA THR A 115 15.96 3.79 2.87
C THR A 115 15.80 3.92 1.37
N TYR A 116 16.90 3.89 0.59
CA TYR A 116 16.84 3.93 -0.87
C TYR A 116 16.32 2.62 -1.47
N LEU A 117 16.60 1.48 -0.83
CA LEU A 117 16.04 0.21 -1.26
C LEU A 117 14.52 0.18 -1.05
N ALA A 118 14.05 0.65 0.12
CA ALA A 118 12.62 0.81 0.38
C ALA A 118 11.96 1.79 -0.60
N LEU A 119 12.61 2.93 -0.88
CA LEU A 119 12.14 3.89 -1.87
C LEU A 119 12.03 3.29 -3.27
N SER A 120 13.02 2.49 -3.71
CA SER A 120 12.99 1.83 -5.00
C SER A 120 11.84 0.82 -5.12
N ILE A 121 11.62 0.01 -4.07
CA ILE A 121 10.49 -0.94 -4.02
C ILE A 121 9.15 -0.18 -4.01
N TYR A 122 9.04 0.90 -3.25
CA TYR A 122 7.86 1.76 -3.24
C TYR A 122 7.53 2.32 -4.63
N ILE A 123 8.53 2.84 -5.35
CA ILE A 123 8.36 3.37 -6.71
C ILE A 123 7.79 2.29 -7.63
N CYS A 124 8.24 1.06 -7.48
CA CYS A 124 7.82 -0.07 -8.31
C CYS A 124 6.44 -0.62 -7.99
N THR A 125 5.92 -0.37 -6.80
CA THR A 125 4.70 -1.00 -6.29
C THR A 125 3.66 0.04 -5.89
N TYR A 126 3.66 0.45 -4.65
CA TYR A 126 2.62 1.29 -4.05
C TYR A 126 2.62 2.75 -4.52
N TYR A 127 3.71 3.26 -5.11
CA TYR A 127 3.67 4.60 -5.71
C TYR A 127 2.75 4.63 -6.92
N ILE A 128 2.82 3.60 -7.79
CA ILE A 128 1.93 3.48 -8.94
C ILE A 128 0.48 3.35 -8.48
N LEU A 129 0.24 2.45 -7.52
CA LEU A 129 -1.10 2.15 -7.04
C LEU A 129 -1.71 3.30 -6.22
N HIS A 130 -0.94 3.93 -5.34
CA HIS A 130 -1.48 4.91 -4.39
C HIS A 130 -1.33 6.36 -4.91
N GLU A 131 -0.12 6.77 -5.32
CA GLU A 131 0.10 8.18 -5.66
C GLU A 131 -0.36 8.52 -7.09
N LEU A 132 -0.30 7.54 -8.00
CA LEU A 132 -0.73 7.76 -9.39
C LEU A 132 -2.17 7.35 -9.65
N THR A 133 -2.81 6.55 -8.77
CA THR A 133 -4.23 6.16 -8.91
C THR A 133 -5.03 6.51 -7.67
N GLN A 134 -4.87 5.81 -6.58
CA GLN A 134 -5.71 5.91 -5.38
C GLN A 134 -5.19 6.95 -4.38
N ILE A 135 -5.15 8.25 -4.76
CA ILE A 135 -4.46 9.30 -3.98
C ILE A 135 -4.89 9.41 -2.52
N ARG A 136 -6.16 9.13 -2.20
CA ARG A 136 -6.68 9.17 -0.83
C ARG A 136 -6.08 8.07 0.04
N ILE A 137 -5.93 6.86 -0.51
CA ILE A 137 -5.25 5.74 0.15
C ILE A 137 -3.75 6.06 0.30
N GLY A 138 -3.17 6.81 -0.62
CA GLY A 138 -1.78 7.24 -0.56
C GLY A 138 -1.42 7.90 0.77
N ILE A 139 -2.20 8.87 1.24
CA ILE A 139 -1.99 9.51 2.54
C ILE A 139 -2.25 8.54 3.68
N SER A 140 -3.37 7.81 3.65
CA SER A 140 -3.76 6.89 4.72
C SER A 140 -2.72 5.79 4.94
N SER A 141 -2.17 5.21 3.88
CA SER A 141 -1.13 4.17 3.96
C SER A 141 0.20 4.71 4.50
N GLY A 142 0.54 5.97 4.19
CA GLY A 142 1.70 6.64 4.78
C GLY A 142 1.56 6.86 6.29
N LEU A 143 0.37 7.27 6.74
CA LEU A 143 0.03 7.40 8.17
C LEU A 143 0.06 6.05 8.88
N LEU A 144 -0.41 4.97 8.22
CA LEU A 144 -0.33 3.61 8.75
C LEU A 144 1.11 3.16 8.98
N LEU A 145 2.01 3.37 8.02
CA LEU A 145 3.43 3.03 8.20
C LEU A 145 4.04 3.77 9.39
N LEU A 146 3.65 5.03 9.64
CA LEU A 146 4.07 5.74 10.84
C LEU A 146 3.42 5.19 12.11
N ALA A 147 2.15 4.76 12.04
CA ALA A 147 1.47 4.15 13.16
C ALA A 147 2.14 2.83 13.61
N ILE A 148 2.70 2.03 12.68
CA ILE A 148 3.51 0.85 13.00
C ILE A 148 4.67 1.22 13.92
N VAL A 149 5.39 2.32 13.62
CA VAL A 149 6.49 2.79 14.44
C VAL A 149 6.02 3.13 15.86
N GLU A 150 4.89 3.84 15.97
CA GLU A 150 4.35 4.25 17.27
C GLU A 150 3.83 3.04 18.08
N ILE A 151 3.19 2.06 17.43
CA ILE A 151 2.74 0.81 18.08
C ILE A 151 3.93 0.02 18.62
N CYS A 152 4.98 -0.15 17.82
CA CYS A 152 6.16 -0.89 18.22
C CYS A 152 6.96 -0.19 19.34
N ASN A 153 6.84 1.13 19.45
CA ASN A 153 7.40 1.93 20.53
C ASN A 153 6.44 2.08 21.73
N GLU A 154 5.36 1.30 21.77
CA GLU A 154 4.32 1.31 22.82
C GLU A 154 3.56 2.63 22.98
N ARG A 155 3.65 3.51 22.00
CA ARG A 155 2.98 4.83 21.97
C ARG A 155 1.58 4.73 21.35
N ARG A 156 0.71 3.90 21.93
CA ARG A 156 -0.63 3.58 21.41
C ARG A 156 -1.51 4.81 21.16
N LYS A 157 -1.39 5.86 22.01
CA LYS A 157 -2.16 7.11 21.84
C LYS A 157 -1.77 7.83 20.54
N ASN A 158 -0.47 7.91 20.22
CA ASN A 158 -0.01 8.54 18.99
C ASN A 158 -0.46 7.72 17.76
N ALA A 159 -0.35 6.39 17.82
CA ALA A 159 -0.85 5.52 16.78
C ALA A 159 -2.36 5.71 16.56
N CYS A 160 -3.16 5.79 17.61
CA CYS A 160 -4.60 6.09 17.52
C CYS A 160 -4.86 7.43 16.83
N GLY A 161 -4.12 8.48 17.17
CA GLY A 161 -4.20 9.78 16.49
C GLY A 161 -3.91 9.68 14.98
N LEU A 162 -2.87 8.92 14.59
CA LEU A 162 -2.55 8.69 13.18
C LEU A 162 -3.67 7.93 12.44
N PHE A 163 -4.29 6.94 13.08
CA PHE A 163 -5.45 6.23 12.50
C PHE A 163 -6.66 7.14 12.35
N LEU A 164 -6.96 7.99 13.33
CA LEU A 164 -8.07 8.95 13.24
C LEU A 164 -7.85 9.94 12.09
N ILE A 165 -6.61 10.41 11.90
CA ILE A 165 -6.28 11.26 10.75
C ILE A 165 -6.43 10.47 9.45
N ALA A 166 -5.97 9.21 9.40
CA ALA A 166 -6.10 8.36 8.21
C ALA A 166 -7.57 8.17 7.79
N LEU A 167 -8.50 8.05 8.75
CA LEU A 167 -9.94 7.96 8.49
C LEU A 167 -10.50 9.19 7.79
N LEU A 168 -9.97 10.39 8.07
CA LEU A 168 -10.41 11.61 7.40
C LEU A 168 -10.06 11.61 5.91
N PHE A 169 -8.99 10.90 5.53
CA PHE A 169 -8.55 10.79 4.13
C PHE A 169 -9.13 9.57 3.42
N HIS A 170 -9.41 8.49 4.15
CA HIS A 170 -9.99 7.28 3.55
C HIS A 170 -10.73 6.43 4.56
N TYR A 171 -12.05 6.30 4.38
CA TYR A 171 -12.92 5.58 5.32
C TYR A 171 -12.53 4.11 5.55
N SER A 172 -12.02 3.43 4.50
CA SER A 172 -11.57 2.03 4.65
C SER A 172 -10.42 1.86 5.66
N SER A 173 -9.76 2.95 6.07
CA SER A 173 -8.73 2.91 7.12
C SER A 173 -9.28 2.43 8.47
N ILE A 174 -10.60 2.43 8.70
CA ILE A 174 -11.23 1.83 9.89
C ILE A 174 -10.85 0.35 10.04
N MET A 175 -10.65 -0.35 8.93
CA MET A 175 -10.28 -1.77 8.92
C MET A 175 -8.90 -2.04 9.54
N LEU A 176 -8.06 -1.01 9.63
CA LEU A 176 -6.73 -1.08 10.23
C LEU A 176 -6.74 -0.90 11.75
N PHE A 177 -7.87 -0.47 12.32
CA PHE A 177 -7.98 -0.20 13.75
C PHE A 177 -7.59 -1.39 14.66
N PRO A 178 -7.88 -2.66 14.32
CA PRO A 178 -7.43 -3.81 15.10
C PRO A 178 -5.91 -3.89 15.29
N ILE A 179 -5.11 -3.29 14.40
CA ILE A 179 -3.63 -3.27 14.51
C ILE A 179 -3.19 -2.58 15.82
N LEU A 180 -3.96 -1.61 16.32
CA LEU A 180 -3.69 -0.94 17.59
C LEU A 180 -3.57 -1.90 18.78
N PHE A 181 -4.24 -3.05 18.72
CA PHE A 181 -4.26 -4.05 19.78
C PHE A 181 -3.21 -5.15 19.56
N MET A 182 -2.54 -5.16 18.43
CA MET A 182 -1.52 -6.17 18.13
C MET A 182 -0.23 -5.90 18.88
N SER A 183 0.44 -6.98 19.26
CA SER A 183 1.75 -6.98 19.89
C SER A 183 2.87 -7.08 18.84
N ASN A 184 3.98 -6.39 19.09
CA ASN A 184 5.21 -6.55 18.30
C ASN A 184 6.21 -7.52 18.96
N LYS A 185 5.77 -8.35 19.92
CA LYS A 185 6.62 -9.37 20.53
C LYS A 185 7.11 -10.35 19.48
N ASP A 186 8.29 -10.93 19.73
CA ASP A 186 8.88 -11.94 18.87
C ASP A 186 7.98 -13.16 18.77
N PHE A 187 7.93 -13.75 17.59
CA PHE A 187 7.10 -14.91 17.37
C PHE A 187 7.64 -16.13 18.12
N SER A 188 6.78 -16.72 18.94
CA SER A 188 6.94 -18.09 19.39
C SER A 188 6.72 -19.05 18.23
N PHE A 189 7.13 -20.33 18.41
CA PHE A 189 6.90 -21.37 17.41
C PHE A 189 5.39 -21.48 17.04
N LYS A 190 4.50 -21.43 18.04
CA LYS A 190 3.04 -21.46 17.85
C LYS A 190 2.53 -20.27 17.04
N GLU A 191 3.06 -19.08 17.26
CA GLU A 191 2.67 -17.89 16.52
C GLU A 191 3.14 -17.95 15.05
N LYS A 192 4.33 -18.47 14.77
CA LYS A 192 4.79 -18.70 13.38
C LYS A 192 3.81 -19.60 12.64
N TYR A 193 3.37 -20.72 13.25
CA TYR A 193 2.38 -21.62 12.64
C TYR A 193 1.01 -20.94 12.49
N PHE A 194 0.55 -20.21 13.50
CA PHE A 194 -0.74 -19.52 13.44
C PHE A 194 -0.79 -18.52 12.28
N TRP A 195 0.18 -17.62 12.20
CA TRP A 195 0.21 -16.60 11.14
C TRP A 195 0.48 -17.20 9.74
N SER A 196 1.26 -18.28 9.66
CA SER A 196 1.43 -19.03 8.40
C SER A 196 0.16 -19.77 8.02
N GLY A 197 -0.51 -20.39 8.98
CA GLY A 197 -1.76 -21.14 8.77
C GLY A 197 -2.93 -20.24 8.37
N LEU A 198 -2.92 -18.98 8.80
CA LEU A 198 -3.96 -18.01 8.43
C LEU A 198 -4.01 -17.80 6.90
N VAL A 199 -2.86 -17.74 6.23
CA VAL A 199 -2.81 -17.63 4.76
C VAL A 199 -3.45 -18.85 4.09
N ILE A 200 -3.18 -20.05 4.59
CA ILE A 200 -3.79 -21.29 4.09
C ILE A 200 -5.29 -21.31 4.38
N ALA A 201 -5.68 -20.86 5.57
CA ALA A 201 -7.09 -20.74 5.95
C ALA A 201 -7.87 -19.85 4.99
N GLY A 202 -7.26 -18.77 4.45
CA GLY A 202 -7.88 -17.91 3.45
C GLY A 202 -8.31 -18.68 2.20
N TYR A 203 -7.47 -19.59 1.70
CA TYR A 203 -7.86 -20.51 0.61
C TYR A 203 -8.93 -21.51 1.04
N GLY A 204 -8.91 -21.96 2.30
CA GLY A 204 -10.00 -22.78 2.86
C GLY A 204 -11.34 -22.07 2.79
N PHE A 205 -11.39 -20.79 3.16
CA PHE A 205 -12.58 -19.95 3.05
C PHE A 205 -13.03 -19.79 1.60
N TYR A 206 -12.09 -19.57 0.68
CA TYR A 206 -12.37 -19.48 -0.75
C TYR A 206 -13.01 -20.76 -1.30
N PHE A 207 -12.41 -21.95 -1.08
CA PHE A 207 -12.89 -23.21 -1.62
C PHE A 207 -14.18 -23.72 -0.96
N LEU A 208 -14.37 -23.43 0.34
CA LEU A 208 -15.58 -23.78 1.06
C LEU A 208 -16.72 -22.77 0.84
N HIS A 209 -16.48 -21.71 0.06
CA HIS A 209 -17.41 -20.60 -0.12
C HIS A 209 -17.92 -20.00 1.21
N ILE A 210 -17.08 -20.08 2.25
CA ILE A 210 -17.34 -19.44 3.55
C ILE A 210 -16.91 -17.98 3.42
N GLY A 211 -17.85 -17.13 3.02
CA GLY A 211 -17.61 -15.70 2.88
C GLY A 211 -18.45 -14.87 3.85
N LEU A 212 -18.33 -13.56 3.75
CA LEU A 212 -19.21 -12.63 4.43
C LEU A 212 -20.68 -12.84 4.06
N ALA A 213 -20.96 -13.48 2.91
CA ALA A 213 -22.28 -13.89 2.45
C ALA A 213 -23.01 -14.82 3.43
N THR A 214 -22.28 -15.58 4.22
CA THR A 214 -22.87 -16.50 5.20
C THR A 214 -23.24 -15.81 6.51
N LEU A 215 -22.83 -14.55 6.70
CA LEU A 215 -23.18 -13.77 7.89
C LEU A 215 -24.59 -13.16 7.73
N PRO A 216 -25.49 -13.32 8.71
CA PRO A 216 -26.83 -12.77 8.66
C PRO A 216 -26.85 -11.25 8.92
N ILE A 217 -26.10 -10.48 8.12
CA ILE A 217 -26.01 -9.03 8.22
C ILE A 217 -26.69 -8.45 6.98
N PRO A 218 -27.86 -7.78 7.10
CA PRO A 218 -28.62 -7.27 5.96
C PRO A 218 -27.81 -6.40 5.01
N TYR A 219 -27.01 -5.47 5.55
CA TYR A 219 -26.15 -4.60 4.74
C TYR A 219 -25.14 -5.36 3.87
N ILE A 220 -24.63 -6.49 4.35
CA ILE A 220 -23.69 -7.34 3.58
C ILE A 220 -24.45 -8.09 2.50
N ALA A 221 -25.64 -8.59 2.81
CA ALA A 221 -26.50 -9.29 1.84
C ALA A 221 -26.88 -8.37 0.66
N ASP A 222 -27.31 -7.14 0.94
CA ASP A 222 -27.65 -6.15 -0.10
C ASP A 222 -26.43 -5.83 -0.99
N LYS A 223 -25.26 -5.68 -0.37
CA LYS A 223 -24.02 -5.45 -1.12
C LYS A 223 -23.64 -6.65 -2.00
N LEU A 224 -23.76 -7.85 -1.48
CA LEU A 224 -23.48 -9.07 -2.25
C LEU A 224 -24.42 -9.19 -3.45
N GLN A 225 -25.71 -8.97 -3.26
CA GLN A 225 -26.66 -8.97 -4.36
C GLN A 225 -26.29 -7.94 -5.44
N THR A 226 -25.94 -6.71 -5.04
CA THR A 226 -25.48 -5.68 -5.97
C THR A 226 -24.22 -6.13 -6.74
N TYR A 227 -23.26 -6.81 -6.07
CA TYR A 227 -22.04 -7.32 -6.73
C TYR A 227 -22.36 -8.49 -7.67
N GLU A 228 -23.27 -9.36 -7.32
CA GLU A 228 -23.71 -10.46 -8.19
C GLU A 228 -24.42 -9.95 -9.45
N GLU A 229 -25.27 -8.92 -9.32
CA GLU A 229 -25.90 -8.24 -10.44
C GLU A 229 -24.86 -7.60 -11.38
N LEU A 230 -23.93 -6.82 -10.84
CA LEU A 230 -22.85 -6.19 -11.61
C LEU A 230 -21.92 -7.21 -12.29
N LYS A 231 -21.71 -8.38 -11.66
CA LYS A 231 -20.96 -9.49 -12.25
C LYS A 231 -21.70 -10.14 -13.42
N GLN A 232 -23.01 -10.37 -13.27
CA GLN A 232 -23.85 -10.93 -14.35
C GLN A 232 -23.91 -9.97 -15.55
N GLU A 233 -23.90 -8.67 -15.30
CA GLU A 233 -23.86 -7.63 -16.34
C GLU A 233 -22.47 -7.43 -16.94
N GLY A 234 -21.42 -8.11 -16.44
CA GLY A 234 -20.06 -8.04 -16.96
C GLY A 234 -19.28 -6.77 -16.56
N PHE A 235 -19.76 -6.02 -15.58
CA PHE A 235 -19.09 -4.81 -15.09
C PHE A 235 -17.98 -5.09 -14.08
N ILE A 236 -17.97 -6.26 -13.44
CA ILE A 236 -16.98 -6.66 -12.44
C ILE A 236 -16.52 -8.09 -12.71
N ASP A 237 -15.20 -8.25 -12.82
CA ASP A 237 -14.58 -9.57 -12.94
C ASP A 237 -14.43 -10.27 -11.59
N GLU A 238 -14.38 -11.60 -11.61
CA GLU A 238 -14.05 -12.39 -10.43
C GLU A 238 -12.63 -12.12 -9.96
N VAL A 239 -12.43 -12.13 -8.63
CA VAL A 239 -11.08 -12.04 -8.06
C VAL A 239 -10.30 -13.31 -8.39
N ASN A 240 -9.29 -13.20 -9.25
CA ASN A 240 -8.38 -14.31 -9.50
C ASN A 240 -7.40 -14.46 -8.34
N VAL A 241 -7.74 -15.35 -7.39
CA VAL A 241 -6.90 -15.64 -6.21
C VAL A 241 -5.63 -16.46 -6.55
N PHE A 242 -5.47 -16.88 -7.79
CA PHE A 242 -4.30 -17.58 -8.32
C PHE A 242 -3.47 -16.73 -9.28
N ASN A 243 -3.69 -15.40 -9.30
CA ASN A 243 -2.87 -14.53 -10.13
C ASN A 243 -1.41 -14.56 -9.67
N ILE A 244 -0.49 -14.46 -10.63
CA ILE A 244 0.94 -14.64 -10.39
C ILE A 244 1.51 -13.64 -9.38
N VAL A 245 1.02 -12.41 -9.34
CA VAL A 245 1.47 -11.38 -8.40
C VAL A 245 1.15 -11.80 -6.97
N PHE A 246 -0.07 -12.27 -6.74
CA PHE A 246 -0.51 -12.72 -5.43
C PHE A 246 0.24 -13.99 -4.97
N LEU A 247 0.48 -14.95 -5.88
CA LEU A 247 1.28 -16.14 -5.57
C LEU A 247 2.73 -15.76 -5.22
N VAL A 248 3.33 -14.79 -5.89
CA VAL A 248 4.66 -14.27 -5.55
C VAL A 248 4.68 -13.66 -4.15
N LYS A 249 3.64 -12.90 -3.77
CA LYS A 249 3.52 -12.35 -2.41
C LYS A 249 3.50 -13.46 -1.35
N ILE A 250 2.74 -14.54 -1.59
CA ILE A 250 2.69 -15.72 -0.70
C ILE A 250 4.07 -16.36 -0.57
N VAL A 251 4.78 -16.57 -1.69
CA VAL A 251 6.13 -17.15 -1.68
C VAL A 251 7.08 -16.28 -0.86
N ILE A 252 7.06 -14.97 -1.05
CA ILE A 252 7.91 -14.03 -0.30
C ILE A 252 7.52 -14.03 1.19
N PHE A 253 6.24 -14.07 1.52
CA PHE A 253 5.79 -14.17 2.92
C PHE A 253 6.37 -15.39 3.61
N TYR A 254 6.25 -16.59 3.01
CA TYR A 254 6.81 -17.81 3.60
C TYR A 254 8.34 -17.81 3.63
N TYR A 255 8.98 -17.22 2.63
CA TYR A 255 10.42 -17.01 2.63
C TYR A 255 10.86 -16.16 3.83
N ILE A 256 10.23 -15.02 4.07
CA ILE A 256 10.54 -14.15 5.21
C ILE A 256 10.20 -14.86 6.53
N MET A 257 9.11 -15.63 6.60
CA MET A 257 8.75 -16.41 7.78
C MET A 257 9.81 -17.47 8.11
N TYR A 258 10.36 -18.15 7.08
CA TYR A 258 11.44 -19.12 7.24
C TYR A 258 12.71 -18.47 7.79
N PHE A 259 13.08 -17.30 7.29
CA PHE A 259 14.24 -16.53 7.75
C PHE A 259 13.93 -15.55 8.88
N TYR A 260 12.77 -15.67 9.52
CA TYR A 260 12.28 -14.71 10.52
C TYR A 260 13.32 -14.36 11.58
N ASP A 261 13.97 -15.36 12.20
CA ASP A 261 14.90 -15.15 13.32
C ASP A 261 16.18 -14.39 12.89
N ILE A 262 16.58 -14.52 11.63
CA ILE A 262 17.71 -13.78 11.06
C ILE A 262 17.31 -12.33 10.80
N ILE A 263 16.16 -12.11 10.17
CA ILE A 263 15.67 -10.79 9.80
C ILE A 263 15.28 -10.01 11.04
N LYS A 264 14.65 -10.63 12.04
CA LYS A 264 14.22 -9.98 13.28
C LYS A 264 15.36 -9.31 14.04
N LYS A 265 16.57 -9.88 13.98
CA LYS A 265 17.78 -9.26 14.57
C LYS A 265 18.18 -7.94 13.92
N GLN A 266 17.73 -7.69 12.70
CA GLN A 266 18.06 -6.50 11.90
C GLN A 266 16.88 -5.51 11.82
N ASN A 267 15.64 -5.99 12.00
CA ASN A 267 14.44 -5.16 11.92
C ASN A 267 13.48 -5.44 13.06
N ASN A 268 13.43 -4.52 14.00
CA ASN A 268 12.59 -4.63 15.21
C ASN A 268 11.08 -4.57 14.91
N TYR A 269 10.68 -4.11 13.74
CA TYR A 269 9.26 -3.96 13.35
C TYR A 269 8.70 -5.22 12.68
N LEU A 270 9.54 -6.22 12.42
CA LEU A 270 9.21 -7.40 11.61
C LEU A 270 7.96 -8.14 12.11
N SER A 271 7.85 -8.39 13.41
CA SER A 271 6.74 -9.18 13.97
C SER A 271 5.37 -8.59 13.64
N LEU A 272 5.21 -7.27 13.84
CA LEU A 272 3.95 -6.60 13.53
C LEU A 272 3.69 -6.58 12.01
N MET A 273 4.71 -6.30 11.21
CA MET A 273 4.58 -6.29 9.75
C MET A 273 4.22 -7.67 9.18
N MET A 274 4.78 -8.75 9.73
CA MET A 274 4.42 -10.12 9.32
C MET A 274 2.98 -10.49 9.68
N LYS A 275 2.45 -10.01 10.82
CA LYS A 275 1.03 -10.15 11.18
C LYS A 275 0.14 -9.43 10.17
N MET A 276 0.49 -8.20 9.82
CA MET A 276 -0.25 -7.40 8.84
C MET A 276 -0.24 -8.08 7.47
N GLU A 277 0.92 -8.55 7.02
CA GLU A 277 1.03 -9.25 5.75
C GLU A 277 0.20 -10.54 5.71
N SER A 278 0.21 -11.32 6.81
CA SER A 278 -0.63 -12.51 6.92
C SER A 278 -2.14 -12.17 6.79
N ILE A 279 -2.59 -11.06 7.40
CA ILE A 279 -3.97 -10.58 7.27
C ILE A 279 -4.25 -10.09 5.84
N SER A 280 -3.29 -9.40 5.22
CA SER A 280 -3.39 -8.98 3.81
C SER A 280 -3.67 -10.15 2.90
N LEU A 281 -2.84 -11.20 2.99
CA LEU A 281 -2.96 -12.41 2.18
C LEU A 281 -4.24 -13.20 2.48
N PHE A 282 -4.59 -13.34 3.76
CA PHE A 282 -5.86 -13.95 4.17
C PHE A 282 -7.06 -13.20 3.59
N SER A 283 -7.08 -11.87 3.74
CA SER A 283 -8.21 -11.04 3.33
C SER A 283 -8.44 -11.09 1.83
N PHE A 284 -7.38 -11.15 1.04
CA PHE A 284 -7.49 -11.23 -0.41
C PHE A 284 -8.27 -12.49 -0.86
N THR A 285 -7.98 -13.63 -0.27
CA THR A 285 -8.62 -14.90 -0.62
C THR A 285 -9.98 -15.05 0.06
N ALA A 286 -10.06 -14.77 1.36
CA ALA A 286 -11.28 -14.96 2.15
C ALA A 286 -12.43 -13.99 1.76
N LEU A 287 -12.08 -12.80 1.25
CA LEU A 287 -13.05 -11.77 0.82
C LEU A 287 -13.25 -11.73 -0.70
N SER A 288 -12.77 -12.72 -1.44
CA SER A 288 -12.78 -12.73 -2.91
C SER A 288 -14.18 -12.62 -3.54
N THR A 289 -15.23 -12.99 -2.81
CA THR A 289 -16.63 -12.79 -3.21
C THR A 289 -17.05 -11.31 -3.24
N LEU A 290 -16.30 -10.42 -2.59
CA LEU A 290 -16.49 -8.97 -2.57
C LEU A 290 -15.22 -8.28 -3.12
N PRO A 291 -15.04 -8.18 -4.45
CA PRO A 291 -13.78 -7.75 -5.06
C PRO A 291 -13.23 -6.45 -4.49
N VAL A 292 -14.07 -5.41 -4.41
CA VAL A 292 -13.64 -4.11 -3.90
C VAL A 292 -13.12 -4.18 -2.46
N LEU A 293 -13.78 -4.97 -1.60
CA LEU A 293 -13.37 -5.14 -0.20
C LEU A 293 -12.09 -5.97 -0.10
N SER A 294 -12.00 -7.05 -0.88
CA SER A 294 -10.82 -7.92 -0.97
C SER A 294 -9.57 -7.11 -1.33
N PHE A 295 -9.61 -6.31 -2.41
CA PHE A 295 -8.50 -5.47 -2.82
C PHE A 295 -8.16 -4.41 -1.77
N ARG A 296 -9.14 -3.64 -1.29
CA ARG A 296 -8.89 -2.52 -0.36
C ARG A 296 -8.29 -2.97 0.96
N VAL A 297 -8.81 -4.07 1.55
CA VAL A 297 -8.27 -4.59 2.82
C VAL A 297 -6.88 -5.16 2.60
N SER A 298 -6.69 -5.97 1.57
CA SER A 298 -5.40 -6.55 1.24
C SER A 298 -4.34 -5.48 0.96
N GLU A 299 -4.63 -4.46 0.18
CA GLU A 299 -3.71 -3.37 -0.16
C GLU A 299 -3.32 -2.52 1.05
N LEU A 300 -4.29 -2.20 1.92
CA LEU A 300 -4.02 -1.42 3.13
C LEU A 300 -3.12 -2.17 4.11
N PHE A 301 -3.40 -3.45 4.38
CA PHE A 301 -2.54 -4.27 5.24
C PHE A 301 -1.21 -4.59 4.56
N GLY A 302 -1.21 -4.80 3.25
CA GLY A 302 -0.05 -5.16 2.45
C GLY A 302 0.96 -4.02 2.21
N ILE A 303 0.67 -2.78 2.62
CA ILE A 303 1.64 -1.67 2.48
C ILE A 303 3.01 -1.98 3.12
N VAL A 304 3.05 -2.89 4.06
CA VAL A 304 4.27 -3.37 4.73
C VAL A 304 5.21 -4.14 3.80
N GLU A 305 4.72 -4.65 2.67
CA GLU A 305 5.50 -5.34 1.64
C GLU A 305 6.73 -4.52 1.22
N ILE A 306 6.60 -3.19 1.18
CA ILE A 306 7.71 -2.28 0.85
C ILE A 306 8.91 -2.57 1.76
N ILE A 307 8.67 -2.71 3.06
CA ILE A 307 9.73 -2.98 4.04
C ILE A 307 10.09 -4.46 4.09
N LEU A 308 9.11 -5.35 3.96
CA LEU A 308 9.34 -6.79 3.95
C LEU A 308 10.26 -7.20 2.80
N TYR A 309 10.06 -6.65 1.61
CA TYR A 309 10.91 -6.95 0.45
C TYR A 309 12.32 -6.37 0.61
N THR A 310 12.49 -5.24 1.29
CA THR A 310 13.83 -4.77 1.64
C THR A 310 14.55 -5.72 2.59
N ASN A 311 13.83 -6.42 3.46
CA ASN A 311 14.44 -7.32 4.44
C ASN A 311 15.05 -8.59 3.82
N ILE A 312 14.77 -8.91 2.56
CA ILE A 312 15.37 -10.02 1.81
C ILE A 312 16.91 -9.89 1.79
N LEU A 313 17.42 -8.66 1.76
CA LEU A 313 18.86 -8.42 1.77
C LEU A 313 19.60 -9.02 2.98
N TYR A 314 18.91 -9.21 4.12
CA TYR A 314 19.53 -9.74 5.32
C TYR A 314 19.73 -11.27 5.28
N THR A 315 19.10 -11.95 4.34
CA THR A 315 19.14 -13.41 4.21
C THR A 315 20.17 -13.91 3.20
N ILE A 316 20.74 -13.01 2.39
CA ILE A 316 21.63 -13.35 1.28
C ILE A 316 22.99 -12.69 1.48
N ARG A 317 24.08 -13.44 1.30
CA ARG A 317 25.44 -12.95 1.41
C ARG A 317 26.17 -13.11 0.08
N PRO A 318 26.96 -12.13 -0.36
CA PRO A 318 27.07 -10.77 0.19
C PRO A 318 25.77 -9.94 0.01
N ASN A 319 25.56 -8.94 0.86
CA ASN A 319 24.34 -8.12 0.90
C ASN A 319 23.98 -7.48 -0.46
N LEU A 320 24.98 -7.24 -1.31
CA LEU A 320 24.78 -6.71 -2.66
C LEU A 320 23.79 -7.57 -3.49
N PHE A 321 23.96 -8.92 -3.42
CA PHE A 321 23.02 -9.80 -4.15
C PHE A 321 21.61 -9.73 -3.58
N GLY A 322 21.47 -9.60 -2.26
CA GLY A 322 20.16 -9.40 -1.64
C GLY A 322 19.50 -8.11 -2.11
N LYS A 323 20.25 -6.98 -2.19
CA LYS A 323 19.75 -5.72 -2.76
C LYS A 323 19.31 -5.88 -4.22
N ILE A 324 20.14 -6.53 -5.04
CA ILE A 324 19.82 -6.77 -6.47
C ILE A 324 18.55 -7.61 -6.61
N ILE A 325 18.40 -8.68 -5.83
CA ILE A 325 17.21 -9.53 -5.88
C ILE A 325 15.96 -8.74 -5.49
N SER A 326 16.02 -7.95 -4.41
CA SER A 326 14.89 -7.09 -4.00
C SER A 326 14.53 -6.06 -5.09
N LEU A 327 15.51 -5.43 -5.73
CA LEU A 327 15.30 -4.50 -6.84
C LEU A 327 14.71 -5.20 -8.06
N THR A 328 15.16 -6.41 -8.37
CA THR A 328 14.63 -7.20 -9.51
C THR A 328 13.17 -7.60 -9.27
N ILE A 329 12.82 -8.03 -8.04
CA ILE A 329 11.42 -8.30 -7.67
C ILE A 329 10.58 -7.05 -7.85
N GLY A 330 11.02 -5.91 -7.31
CA GLY A 330 10.34 -4.63 -7.50
C GLY A 330 10.15 -4.27 -8.98
N PHE A 331 11.21 -4.37 -9.78
CA PHE A 331 11.17 -4.06 -11.21
C PHE A 331 10.17 -4.94 -11.97
N ILE A 332 10.13 -6.24 -11.69
CA ILE A 332 9.15 -7.17 -12.29
C ILE A 332 7.72 -6.76 -11.89
N LEU A 333 7.48 -6.43 -10.63
CA LEU A 333 6.18 -5.97 -10.16
C LEU A 333 5.76 -4.66 -10.83
N MET A 334 6.69 -3.71 -11.04
CA MET A 334 6.44 -2.48 -11.78
C MET A 334 6.04 -2.77 -13.23
N PHE A 335 6.76 -3.68 -13.88
CA PHE A 335 6.44 -4.07 -15.25
C PHE A 335 5.04 -4.68 -15.36
N ILE A 336 4.67 -5.56 -14.41
CA ILE A 336 3.34 -6.16 -14.33
C ILE A 336 2.27 -5.08 -14.07
N ALA A 337 2.51 -4.15 -13.16
CA ALA A 337 1.56 -3.08 -12.83
C ALA A 337 1.25 -2.19 -14.05
N ILE A 338 2.26 -1.87 -14.85
CA ILE A 338 2.12 -0.97 -16.02
C ILE A 338 1.57 -1.71 -17.24
N TYR A 339 2.18 -2.83 -17.61
CA TYR A 339 1.92 -3.47 -18.91
C TYR A 339 0.85 -4.57 -18.84
N TYR A 340 0.73 -5.28 -17.73
CA TYR A 340 -0.25 -6.36 -17.58
C TYR A 340 -1.54 -5.85 -16.91
N ASN A 341 -1.43 -5.23 -15.74
CA ASN A 341 -2.59 -4.70 -15.00
C ASN A 341 -3.07 -3.35 -15.57
N LYS A 342 -2.28 -2.69 -16.42
CA LYS A 342 -2.61 -1.41 -17.05
C LYS A 342 -3.11 -0.35 -16.05
N LEU A 343 -2.48 -0.28 -14.86
CA LEU A 343 -2.84 0.70 -13.85
C LEU A 343 -2.63 2.14 -14.34
N ILE A 344 -1.77 2.29 -15.33
CA ILE A 344 -1.49 3.55 -16.02
C ILE A 344 -1.59 3.25 -17.53
N GLN A 345 -2.37 4.05 -18.23
CA GLN A 345 -2.50 3.93 -19.68
C GLN A 345 -1.24 4.47 -20.39
N LEU A 346 -0.84 3.77 -21.45
CA LEU A 346 0.32 4.12 -22.27
C LEU A 346 -0.02 5.21 -23.28
#